data_b9a28fd31230af1836184470bbbe386c
#
_entry.id   b9a28fd31230af1836184470bbbe386c
#
_cell.length_a   1.000
_cell.length_b   1.000
_cell.length_c   1.000
_cell.angle_alpha   90.00
_cell.angle_beta   90.00
_cell.angle_gamma   90.00
#
_symmetry.space_group_name_H-M   'P 1'
#
loop_
_entity.id
_entity.type
_entity.pdbx_description
1 polymer ?
#
loop_
_entity_poly.entity_id
_entity_poly.type
_entity_poly.pdbx_seq_one_letter_code
_entity_poly.pdbx_strand_id
1 'polypeptide(L)'
;MPVSSGIDHAEQQRLNRALVIDSLRRQGCCSRAELARLTNLKRATITNIIGEFIDLGLVVETEFLSSEGGRRSIGLRINGRRYQVIGVMITRKYYCIVRIGLSGEVYALKCHQIPAEIGVEDLVLSMEHNIHKMIAENPETRIMAIGFAVPGPYLQKEGEVAFITNLEGWDEFPISAKLQEAFDIPVLLSNDANAAAYASYWYDAQNEKNSNLVYIVAGQGIGCGLLSNGRLVQGAMGIAGEIGHTSIDFHGPKCACGNRGCLELYCSLLVLENRIKQRLLQGEASCLTADFTTRDLAEAIRQGDPLALEEYERNCGYLVVGIVNLINQFNPSTIVIGDQLVDLAPELLLRLVREQVRERLRPAIWEGLNIEVDQSEYNPIVMGAAALAAQTILEDPFSY
;
A
#
# COMPACT_ATOMS: atom_id res chain seq x y z
N MET A 1 -22.20 10.96 -6.99
CA MET A 1 -23.34 11.65 -6.35
C MET A 1 -23.81 12.73 -7.29
N PRO A 2 -25.10 12.99 -7.45
CA PRO A 2 -25.53 14.20 -8.15
C PRO A 2 -25.01 15.40 -7.37
N VAL A 3 -24.36 16.34 -8.05
CA VAL A 3 -23.91 17.62 -7.47
C VAL A 3 -25.16 18.39 -7.07
N SER A 4 -25.46 18.46 -5.78
CA SER A 4 -26.66 19.11 -5.25
C SER A 4 -26.47 20.61 -4.95
N SER A 5 -25.24 21.12 -5.11
CA SER A 5 -24.90 22.54 -4.98
C SER A 5 -23.79 22.91 -5.96
N GLY A 6 -23.77 24.14 -6.45
CA GLY A 6 -22.65 24.65 -7.24
C GLY A 6 -21.35 24.66 -6.40
N ILE A 7 -20.20 24.44 -7.05
CA ILE A 7 -18.89 24.59 -6.44
C ILE A 7 -18.71 26.08 -6.10
N ASP A 8 -18.51 26.43 -4.84
CA ASP A 8 -18.24 27.78 -4.44
C ASP A 8 -16.79 28.20 -4.77
N HIS A 9 -16.48 29.48 -4.62
CA HIS A 9 -15.17 30.03 -4.95
C HIS A 9 -14.05 29.43 -4.07
N ALA A 10 -14.31 29.15 -2.80
CA ALA A 10 -13.34 28.59 -1.86
C ALA A 10 -13.02 27.14 -2.22
N GLU A 11 -14.04 26.34 -2.52
CA GLU A 11 -13.87 24.97 -2.97
C GLU A 11 -13.14 24.88 -4.31
N GLN A 12 -13.46 25.76 -5.27
CA GLN A 12 -12.76 25.86 -6.55
C GLN A 12 -11.27 26.19 -6.32
N GLN A 13 -10.95 27.09 -5.39
CA GLN A 13 -9.57 27.46 -5.06
C GLN A 13 -8.84 26.29 -4.42
N ARG A 14 -9.46 25.57 -3.47
CA ARG A 14 -8.90 24.36 -2.86
C ARG A 14 -8.57 23.29 -3.91
N LEU A 15 -9.52 23.00 -4.81
CA LEU A 15 -9.30 22.02 -5.89
C LEU A 15 -8.17 22.42 -6.83
N ASN A 16 -8.06 23.70 -7.18
CA ASN A 16 -6.97 24.21 -8.02
C ASN A 16 -5.60 24.09 -7.32
N ARG A 17 -5.52 24.36 -6.02
CA ARG A 17 -4.30 24.19 -5.20
C ARG A 17 -3.88 22.72 -5.15
N ALA A 18 -4.83 21.83 -4.85
CA ALA A 18 -4.58 20.38 -4.84
C ALA A 18 -4.09 19.87 -6.21
N LEU A 19 -4.71 20.31 -7.30
CA LEU A 19 -4.29 19.97 -8.67
C LEU A 19 -2.88 20.43 -8.99
N VAL A 20 -2.52 21.67 -8.60
CA VAL A 20 -1.18 22.23 -8.85
C VAL A 20 -0.12 21.51 -8.05
N ILE A 21 -0.35 21.27 -6.75
CA ILE A 21 0.66 20.61 -5.90
C ILE A 21 0.84 19.14 -6.25
N ASP A 22 -0.23 18.39 -6.60
CA ASP A 22 -0.12 17.02 -7.06
C ASP A 22 0.58 16.91 -8.43
N SER A 23 0.30 17.84 -9.34
CA SER A 23 1.03 17.92 -10.62
C SER A 23 2.52 18.17 -10.39
N LEU A 24 2.89 19.07 -9.46
CA LEU A 24 4.28 19.34 -9.10
C LEU A 24 4.94 18.11 -8.48
N ARG A 25 4.23 17.41 -7.58
CA ARG A 25 4.70 16.17 -6.96
C ARG A 25 5.05 15.11 -8.02
N ARG A 26 4.12 14.85 -8.94
CA ARG A 26 4.30 13.84 -10.01
C ARG A 26 5.47 14.16 -10.94
N GLN A 27 5.73 15.43 -11.20
CA GLN A 27 6.85 15.85 -12.06
C GLN A 27 8.18 15.93 -11.30
N GLY A 28 8.16 15.98 -9.96
CA GLY A 28 9.32 16.19 -9.11
C GLY A 28 9.89 17.60 -9.19
N CYS A 29 10.14 18.09 -10.42
CA CYS A 29 10.58 19.47 -10.67
C CYS A 29 10.05 19.96 -12.02
N CYS A 30 9.36 21.10 -12.02
CA CYS A 30 8.89 21.73 -13.27
C CYS A 30 8.70 23.25 -13.11
N SER A 31 8.53 23.94 -14.25
CA SER A 31 8.33 25.37 -14.29
C SER A 31 6.85 25.76 -14.14
N ARG A 32 6.58 27.04 -13.79
CA ARG A 32 5.21 27.60 -13.80
C ARG A 32 4.50 27.42 -15.15
N ALA A 33 5.25 27.50 -16.26
CA ALA A 33 4.70 27.33 -17.60
C ALA A 33 4.28 25.89 -17.88
N GLU A 34 5.05 24.92 -17.41
CA GLU A 34 4.72 23.50 -17.50
C GLU A 34 3.52 23.16 -16.61
N LEU A 35 3.46 23.66 -15.38
CA LEU A 35 2.29 23.51 -14.52
C LEU A 35 1.02 24.05 -15.19
N ALA A 36 1.09 25.23 -15.82
CA ALA A 36 -0.06 25.79 -16.54
C ALA A 36 -0.53 24.87 -17.68
N ARG A 37 0.41 24.22 -18.38
CA ARG A 37 0.10 23.26 -19.45
C ARG A 37 -0.49 21.97 -18.91
N LEU A 38 0.08 21.40 -17.86
CA LEU A 38 -0.36 20.14 -17.25
C LEU A 38 -1.74 20.26 -16.58
N THR A 39 -1.98 21.36 -15.90
CA THR A 39 -3.25 21.59 -15.15
C THR A 39 -4.33 22.26 -15.98
N ASN A 40 -4.01 22.76 -17.17
CA ASN A 40 -4.89 23.60 -18.01
C ASN A 40 -5.42 24.87 -17.30
N LEU A 41 -4.71 25.34 -16.26
CA LEU A 41 -5.01 26.58 -15.56
C LEU A 41 -4.33 27.78 -16.21
N LYS A 42 -4.92 28.98 -16.02
CA LYS A 42 -4.32 30.22 -16.53
C LYS A 42 -2.99 30.50 -15.80
N ARG A 43 -2.01 31.05 -16.52
CA ARG A 43 -0.68 31.41 -15.96
C ARG A 43 -0.76 32.30 -14.73
N ALA A 44 -1.69 33.24 -14.69
CA ALA A 44 -1.91 34.11 -13.51
C ALA A 44 -2.36 33.29 -12.28
N THR A 45 -3.25 32.31 -12.48
CA THR A 45 -3.70 31.40 -11.41
C THR A 45 -2.53 30.57 -10.86
N ILE A 46 -1.71 30.00 -11.76
CA ILE A 46 -0.50 29.25 -11.35
C ILE A 46 0.46 30.17 -10.57
N THR A 47 0.70 31.39 -11.04
CA THR A 47 1.60 32.32 -10.36
C THR A 47 1.14 32.64 -8.95
N ASN A 48 -0.16 32.87 -8.75
CA ASN A 48 -0.74 33.16 -7.43
C ASN A 48 -0.63 31.93 -6.51
N ILE A 49 -1.05 30.74 -6.96
CA ILE A 49 -1.01 29.50 -6.15
C ILE A 49 0.44 29.16 -5.76
N ILE A 50 1.37 29.24 -6.70
CA ILE A 50 2.80 28.97 -6.41
C ILE A 50 3.37 30.05 -5.47
N GLY A 51 2.96 31.32 -5.59
CA GLY A 51 3.31 32.35 -4.63
C GLY A 51 2.88 31.98 -3.21
N GLU A 52 1.62 31.61 -3.03
CA GLU A 52 1.08 31.12 -1.74
C GLU A 52 1.89 29.92 -1.19
N PHE A 53 2.24 28.95 -2.02
CA PHE A 53 3.04 27.78 -1.59
C PHE A 53 4.48 28.13 -1.24
N ILE A 54 5.09 29.12 -1.92
CA ILE A 54 6.43 29.61 -1.58
C ILE A 54 6.40 30.39 -0.26
N ASP A 55 5.40 31.23 -0.03
CA ASP A 55 5.22 31.98 1.21
C ASP A 55 5.05 31.06 2.43
N LEU A 56 4.37 29.92 2.26
CA LEU A 56 4.31 28.83 3.26
C LEU A 56 5.62 28.06 3.40
N GLY A 57 6.55 28.19 2.45
CA GLY A 57 7.76 27.36 2.36
C GLY A 57 7.50 25.90 1.93
N LEU A 58 6.28 25.61 1.43
CA LEU A 58 5.90 24.27 0.92
C LEU A 58 6.55 23.97 -0.43
N VAL A 59 6.75 24.99 -1.26
CA VAL A 59 7.44 24.91 -2.55
C VAL A 59 8.69 25.78 -2.50
N VAL A 60 9.77 25.30 -3.10
CA VAL A 60 11.02 26.04 -3.26
C VAL A 60 11.38 26.19 -4.73
N GLU A 61 12.00 27.33 -5.05
CA GLU A 61 12.59 27.55 -6.37
C GLU A 61 13.95 26.84 -6.44
N THR A 62 14.21 26.22 -7.59
CA THR A 62 15.48 25.55 -7.89
C THR A 62 16.27 26.35 -8.91
N GLU A 63 17.48 25.88 -9.24
CA GLU A 63 18.25 26.43 -10.36
C GLU A 63 17.47 26.34 -11.68
N PHE A 64 17.92 27.11 -12.68
CA PHE A 64 17.26 27.18 -13.99
C PHE A 64 17.20 25.80 -14.65
N LEU A 65 16.00 25.43 -15.11
CA LEU A 65 15.82 24.28 -15.98
C LEU A 65 16.32 24.60 -17.38
N SER A 66 17.14 23.72 -17.93
CA SER A 66 17.55 23.79 -19.34
C SER A 66 16.36 23.40 -20.23
N SER A 67 15.90 24.27 -21.11
CA SER A 67 14.92 23.91 -22.14
C SER A 67 15.61 23.78 -23.48
N GLU A 68 15.33 22.72 -24.23
CA GLU A 68 15.72 22.61 -25.61
C GLU A 68 15.08 23.75 -26.42
N GLY A 69 15.87 24.79 -26.74
CA GLY A 69 15.46 25.90 -27.61
C GLY A 69 14.65 27.03 -26.98
N GLY A 70 14.50 27.11 -25.65
CA GLY A 70 13.68 28.08 -24.93
C GLY A 70 14.41 28.94 -23.88
N ARG A 71 13.72 30.01 -23.41
CA ARG A 71 14.17 30.87 -22.33
C ARG A 71 14.33 30.06 -21.05
N ARG A 72 15.46 30.17 -20.35
CA ARG A 72 15.71 29.56 -19.04
C ARG A 72 14.55 29.87 -18.09
N SER A 73 13.98 28.81 -17.48
CA SER A 73 12.88 28.93 -16.53
C SER A 73 13.30 28.44 -15.16
N ILE A 74 12.81 29.11 -14.11
CA ILE A 74 13.03 28.71 -12.72
C ILE A 74 12.24 27.41 -12.48
N GLY A 75 12.93 26.39 -11.98
CA GLY A 75 12.30 25.13 -11.54
C GLY A 75 11.62 25.31 -10.17
N LEU A 76 10.59 24.53 -9.96
CA LEU A 76 9.83 24.45 -8.70
C LEU A 76 9.84 23.02 -8.21
N ARG A 77 9.98 22.82 -6.91
CA ARG A 77 9.79 21.50 -6.28
C ARG A 77 9.16 21.65 -4.90
N ILE A 78 8.53 20.57 -4.43
CA ILE A 78 8.03 20.50 -3.05
C ILE A 78 9.23 20.46 -2.09
N ASN A 79 9.12 21.15 -0.96
CA ASN A 79 10.14 21.19 0.08
C ASN A 79 10.03 19.98 1.02
N GLY A 80 10.35 18.81 0.51
CA GLY A 80 10.29 17.54 1.26
C GLY A 80 11.26 17.47 2.45
N ARG A 81 12.29 18.33 2.51
CA ARG A 81 13.17 18.39 3.69
C ARG A 81 12.47 18.99 4.90
N ARG A 82 11.62 19.99 4.68
CA ARG A 82 10.91 20.71 5.77
C ARG A 82 9.59 20.04 6.12
N TYR A 83 8.82 19.63 5.12
CA TYR A 83 7.48 19.09 5.28
C TYR A 83 7.49 17.59 4.99
N GLN A 84 7.25 16.81 6.02
CA GLN A 84 7.32 15.35 5.97
C GLN A 84 6.08 14.72 6.60
N VAL A 85 5.88 13.45 6.30
CA VAL A 85 4.88 12.59 6.94
C VAL A 85 5.55 11.32 7.44
N ILE A 86 4.88 10.66 8.36
CA ILE A 86 5.30 9.37 8.90
C ILE A 86 4.33 8.31 8.39
N GLY A 87 4.86 7.18 7.94
CA GLY A 87 4.12 5.95 7.69
C GLY A 87 4.51 4.89 8.71
N VAL A 88 3.53 4.14 9.19
CA VAL A 88 3.72 3.02 10.11
C VAL A 88 3.04 1.79 9.55
N MET A 89 3.75 0.68 9.49
CA MET A 89 3.20 -0.62 9.15
C MET A 89 3.33 -1.54 10.35
N ILE A 90 2.28 -2.28 10.65
CA ILE A 90 2.25 -3.25 11.73
C ILE A 90 2.10 -4.65 11.13
N THR A 91 2.94 -5.57 11.58
CA THR A 91 2.80 -7.01 11.30
C THR A 91 2.70 -7.78 12.62
N ARG A 92 2.54 -9.10 12.55
CA ARG A 92 2.53 -9.95 13.77
C ARG A 92 3.88 -10.05 14.48
N LYS A 93 4.99 -9.76 13.79
CA LYS A 93 6.37 -9.97 14.31
C LYS A 93 7.15 -8.69 14.51
N TYR A 94 6.82 -7.64 13.77
CA TYR A 94 7.52 -6.36 13.81
C TYR A 94 6.62 -5.24 13.32
N TYR A 95 6.98 -4.01 13.64
CA TYR A 95 6.42 -2.82 13.00
C TYR A 95 7.54 -1.96 12.43
N CYS A 96 7.27 -1.25 11.35
CA CYS A 96 8.20 -0.34 10.73
C CYS A 96 7.65 1.07 10.70
N ILE A 97 8.52 2.05 10.91
CA ILE A 97 8.21 3.48 10.86
C ILE A 97 9.08 4.07 9.75
N VAL A 98 8.46 4.71 8.76
CA VAL A 98 9.13 5.45 7.71
C VAL A 98 8.83 6.94 7.82
N ARG A 99 9.81 7.79 7.52
CA ARG A 99 9.64 9.23 7.38
C ARG A 99 9.96 9.62 5.96
N ILE A 100 8.98 10.19 5.26
CA ILE A 100 9.12 10.62 3.87
C ILE A 100 8.79 12.10 3.71
N GLY A 101 9.38 12.75 2.71
CA GLY A 101 8.93 14.05 2.22
C GLY A 101 7.56 13.96 1.53
N LEU A 102 6.86 15.08 1.39
CA LEU A 102 5.57 15.13 0.69
C LEU A 102 5.66 14.74 -0.81
N SER A 103 6.86 14.66 -1.37
CA SER A 103 7.09 14.14 -2.73
C SER A 103 7.45 12.65 -2.76
N GLY A 104 7.64 12.01 -1.60
CA GLY A 104 7.91 10.57 -1.48
C GLY A 104 9.36 10.20 -1.20
N GLU A 105 10.29 11.15 -1.04
CA GLU A 105 11.69 10.86 -0.72
C GLU A 105 11.81 10.29 0.69
N VAL A 106 12.50 9.17 0.85
CA VAL A 106 12.71 8.51 2.14
C VAL A 106 13.85 9.20 2.91
N TYR A 107 13.58 9.65 4.13
CA TYR A 107 14.56 10.26 5.03
C TYR A 107 14.98 9.36 6.19
N ALA A 108 14.11 8.47 6.63
CA ALA A 108 14.41 7.50 7.68
C ALA A 108 13.48 6.29 7.55
N LEU A 109 13.99 5.11 7.87
CA LEU A 109 13.21 3.88 8.03
C LEU A 109 13.78 3.10 9.22
N LYS A 110 12.93 2.76 10.18
CA LYS A 110 13.30 1.97 11.36
C LYS A 110 12.27 0.88 11.58
N CYS A 111 12.72 -0.36 11.79
CA CYS A 111 11.85 -1.48 12.12
C CYS A 111 12.17 -2.01 13.52
N HIS A 112 11.14 -2.38 14.26
CA HIS A 112 11.20 -2.84 15.63
C HIS A 112 10.50 -4.19 15.76
N GLN A 113 11.16 -5.15 16.41
CA GLN A 113 10.57 -6.46 16.67
C GLN A 113 9.45 -6.34 17.72
N ILE A 114 8.40 -7.09 17.52
CA ILE A 114 7.27 -7.20 18.46
C ILE A 114 7.52 -8.44 19.33
N PRO A 115 7.67 -8.30 20.66
CA PRO A 115 7.74 -9.45 21.57
C PRO A 115 6.47 -10.31 21.48
N ALA A 116 6.63 -11.64 21.55
CA ALA A 116 5.52 -12.58 21.33
C ALA A 116 4.36 -12.44 22.34
N GLU A 117 4.63 -11.93 23.53
CA GLU A 117 3.65 -11.82 24.63
C GLU A 117 3.22 -10.38 24.92
N ILE A 118 3.53 -9.42 24.01
CA ILE A 118 3.15 -8.01 24.21
C ILE A 118 1.65 -7.82 24.04
N GLY A 119 1.02 -7.12 24.97
CA GLY A 119 -0.36 -6.67 24.82
C GLY A 119 -0.50 -5.55 23.79
N VAL A 120 -1.71 -5.38 23.23
CA VAL A 120 -1.99 -4.35 22.22
C VAL A 120 -1.70 -2.94 22.74
N GLU A 121 -2.02 -2.65 24.01
CA GLU A 121 -1.77 -1.34 24.63
C GLU A 121 -0.28 -1.03 24.72
N ASP A 122 0.54 -1.98 25.18
CA ASP A 122 1.98 -1.82 25.27
C ASP A 122 2.63 -1.69 23.89
N LEU A 123 2.10 -2.39 22.88
CA LEU A 123 2.55 -2.25 21.51
C LEU A 123 2.27 -0.83 20.97
N VAL A 124 1.06 -0.30 21.22
CA VAL A 124 0.71 1.08 20.83
C VAL A 124 1.62 2.08 21.52
N LEU A 125 1.84 1.96 22.84
CA LEU A 125 2.78 2.82 23.57
C LEU A 125 4.22 2.74 23.03
N SER A 126 4.67 1.54 22.63
CA SER A 126 5.98 1.37 22.00
C SER A 126 6.08 2.09 20.66
N MET A 127 5.02 2.02 19.83
CA MET A 127 4.97 2.74 18.57
C MET A 127 4.97 4.26 18.78
N GLU A 128 4.13 4.76 19.69
CA GLU A 128 4.07 6.18 20.09
C GLU A 128 5.46 6.69 20.50
N HIS A 129 6.12 5.99 21.41
CA HIS A 129 7.45 6.35 21.90
C HIS A 129 8.45 6.46 20.74
N ASN A 130 8.49 5.45 19.83
CA ASN A 130 9.43 5.43 18.73
C ASN A 130 9.12 6.48 17.65
N ILE A 131 7.84 6.82 17.43
CA ILE A 131 7.42 7.92 16.55
C ILE A 131 7.88 9.26 17.14
N HIS A 132 7.60 9.53 18.41
CA HIS A 132 8.07 10.75 19.08
C HIS A 132 9.59 10.90 19.04
N LYS A 133 10.31 9.80 19.24
CA LYS A 133 11.77 9.78 19.11
C LYS A 133 12.22 10.14 17.69
N MET A 134 11.58 9.59 16.65
CA MET A 134 11.89 9.90 15.24
C MET A 134 11.60 11.37 14.91
N ILE A 135 10.54 11.94 15.47
CA ILE A 135 10.21 13.37 15.33
C ILE A 135 11.29 14.23 16.00
N ALA A 136 11.67 13.91 17.24
CA ALA A 136 12.64 14.66 18.02
C ALA A 136 14.07 14.66 17.45
N GLU A 137 14.43 13.61 16.69
CA GLU A 137 15.75 13.52 16.03
C GLU A 137 15.96 14.61 14.95
N ASN A 138 14.90 15.28 14.49
CA ASN A 138 14.98 16.27 13.41
C ASN A 138 14.04 17.47 13.68
N PRO A 139 14.38 18.35 14.62
CA PRO A 139 13.53 19.47 15.05
C PRO A 139 13.25 20.50 13.95
N GLU A 140 14.10 20.58 12.92
CA GLU A 140 13.92 21.44 11.75
C GLU A 140 12.78 20.98 10.82
N THR A 141 12.33 19.73 11.00
CA THR A 141 11.32 19.10 10.15
C THR A 141 9.93 19.24 10.77
N ARG A 142 8.97 19.67 9.98
CA ARG A 142 7.55 19.66 10.37
C ARG A 142 6.90 18.38 9.88
N ILE A 143 6.51 17.51 10.81
CA ILE A 143 5.67 16.34 10.50
C ILE A 143 4.22 16.82 10.38
N MET A 144 3.60 16.55 9.23
CA MET A 144 2.28 17.06 8.87
C MET A 144 1.16 16.08 9.19
N ALA A 145 1.42 14.79 9.09
CA ALA A 145 0.46 13.72 9.38
C ALA A 145 1.18 12.38 9.61
N ILE A 146 0.48 11.42 10.20
CA ILE A 146 0.93 10.05 10.39
C ILE A 146 -0.09 9.11 9.76
N GLY A 147 0.37 8.20 8.90
CA GLY A 147 -0.45 7.12 8.34
C GLY A 147 -0.08 5.78 8.96
N PHE A 148 -1.08 5.01 9.34
CA PHE A 148 -0.92 3.65 9.85
C PHE A 148 -1.54 2.66 8.87
N ALA A 149 -0.78 1.62 8.52
CA ALA A 149 -1.29 0.43 7.84
C ALA A 149 -1.40 -0.70 8.86
N VAL A 150 -2.63 -1.13 9.09
CA VAL A 150 -2.96 -2.19 10.04
C VAL A 150 -3.37 -3.47 9.32
N PRO A 151 -2.97 -4.65 9.81
CA PRO A 151 -3.41 -5.91 9.24
C PRO A 151 -4.88 -6.19 9.56
N GLY A 152 -5.56 -6.88 8.66
CA GLY A 152 -6.97 -7.28 8.81
C GLY A 152 -7.97 -6.20 8.39
N PRO A 153 -9.27 -6.52 8.42
CA PRO A 153 -10.32 -5.60 8.03
C PRO A 153 -10.40 -4.41 9.00
N TYR A 154 -10.14 -3.21 8.51
CA TYR A 154 -10.26 -1.97 9.28
C TYR A 154 -11.63 -1.33 9.02
N LEU A 155 -12.46 -1.24 10.07
CA LEU A 155 -13.78 -0.63 10.06
C LEU A 155 -13.63 0.89 10.20
N GLN A 156 -13.64 1.58 9.07
CA GLN A 156 -13.32 3.01 9.01
C GLN A 156 -14.25 3.90 9.83
N LYS A 157 -15.54 3.55 9.96
CA LYS A 157 -16.51 4.35 10.71
C LYS A 157 -16.37 4.16 12.22
N GLU A 158 -16.10 2.94 12.63
CA GLU A 158 -15.93 2.53 14.02
C GLU A 158 -14.54 2.89 14.55
N GLY A 159 -13.55 2.99 13.65
CA GLY A 159 -12.16 3.29 13.99
C GLY A 159 -11.44 2.10 14.63
N GLU A 160 -11.90 0.88 14.36
CA GLU A 160 -11.45 -0.38 14.98
C GLU A 160 -11.02 -1.37 13.90
N VAL A 161 -10.20 -2.33 14.30
CA VAL A 161 -9.89 -3.50 13.48
C VAL A 161 -10.88 -4.60 13.83
N ALA A 162 -11.63 -5.11 12.84
CA ALA A 162 -12.68 -6.08 13.09
C ALA A 162 -12.14 -7.40 13.68
N PHE A 163 -11.00 -7.87 13.19
CA PHE A 163 -10.23 -8.99 13.72
C PHE A 163 -8.84 -9.05 13.08
N ILE A 164 -7.88 -9.60 13.81
CA ILE A 164 -6.59 -10.00 13.25
C ILE A 164 -6.39 -11.49 13.55
N THR A 165 -6.29 -12.31 12.55
CA THR A 165 -6.07 -13.75 12.72
C THR A 165 -4.78 -14.00 13.51
N ASN A 166 -4.86 -14.72 14.62
CA ASN A 166 -3.75 -15.06 15.54
C ASN A 166 -3.08 -13.85 16.22
N LEU A 167 -3.83 -12.78 16.48
CA LEU A 167 -3.40 -11.67 17.33
C LEU A 167 -4.58 -11.29 18.24
N GLU A 168 -4.54 -11.73 19.49
CA GLU A 168 -5.61 -11.49 20.48
C GLU A 168 -5.59 -10.04 20.98
N GLY A 169 -6.76 -9.51 21.33
CA GLY A 169 -6.92 -8.20 21.97
C GLY A 169 -7.00 -7.01 21.01
N TRP A 170 -7.01 -7.23 19.71
CA TRP A 170 -7.21 -6.16 18.72
C TRP A 170 -8.68 -5.89 18.39
N ASP A 171 -9.52 -6.91 18.47
CA ASP A 171 -10.97 -6.80 18.38
C ASP A 171 -11.45 -5.98 19.59
N GLU A 172 -12.21 -4.96 19.40
CA GLU A 172 -12.68 -4.01 20.42
C GLU A 172 -11.61 -2.99 20.93
N PHE A 173 -10.35 -3.03 20.44
CA PHE A 173 -9.37 -2.01 20.79
C PHE A 173 -9.56 -0.75 19.93
N PRO A 174 -9.87 0.42 20.53
CA PRO A 174 -10.16 1.65 19.78
C PRO A 174 -8.88 2.31 19.27
N ILE A 175 -8.16 1.62 18.36
CA ILE A 175 -6.83 2.03 17.91
C ILE A 175 -6.83 3.44 17.30
N SER A 176 -7.87 3.80 16.55
CA SER A 176 -7.96 5.13 15.92
C SER A 176 -8.02 6.24 16.96
N ALA A 177 -8.89 6.08 17.97
CA ALA A 177 -9.02 7.06 19.05
C ALA A 177 -7.72 7.18 19.86
N LYS A 178 -7.10 6.05 20.22
CA LYS A 178 -5.85 6.02 20.98
C LYS A 178 -4.71 6.73 20.24
N LEU A 179 -4.52 6.43 18.97
CA LEU A 179 -3.47 7.08 18.18
C LEU A 179 -3.76 8.56 17.93
N GLN A 180 -5.04 8.95 17.75
CA GLN A 180 -5.39 10.36 17.61
C GLN A 180 -5.20 11.16 18.91
N GLU A 181 -5.39 10.53 20.09
CA GLU A 181 -5.10 11.14 21.40
C GLU A 181 -3.59 11.35 21.62
N ALA A 182 -2.74 10.47 21.04
CA ALA A 182 -1.29 10.50 21.23
C ALA A 182 -0.57 11.60 20.44
N PHE A 183 -1.19 12.13 19.38
CA PHE A 183 -0.55 13.08 18.46
C PHE A 183 -1.43 14.28 18.16
N ASP A 184 -0.84 15.48 18.22
CA ASP A 184 -1.50 16.77 17.89
C ASP A 184 -1.62 17.01 16.36
N ILE A 185 -1.32 16.01 15.56
CA ILE A 185 -1.37 16.04 14.09
C ILE A 185 -2.30 14.95 13.57
N PRO A 186 -2.84 15.08 12.34
CA PRO A 186 -3.74 14.08 11.78
C PRO A 186 -3.14 12.67 11.76
N VAL A 187 -3.91 11.71 12.22
CA VAL A 187 -3.60 10.28 12.15
C VAL A 187 -4.62 9.60 11.24
N LEU A 188 -4.11 8.89 10.24
CA LEU A 188 -4.90 8.14 9.27
C LEU A 188 -4.64 6.65 9.43
N LEU A 189 -5.69 5.86 9.39
CA LEU A 189 -5.57 4.42 9.40
C LEU A 189 -6.09 3.83 8.08
N SER A 190 -5.43 2.81 7.60
CA SER A 190 -5.81 2.05 6.42
C SER A 190 -5.50 0.57 6.65
N ASN A 191 -6.19 -0.30 5.92
CA ASN A 191 -5.78 -1.69 5.80
C ASN A 191 -4.45 -1.78 5.01
N ASP A 192 -3.64 -2.79 5.31
CA ASP A 192 -2.32 -3.03 4.71
C ASP A 192 -2.37 -3.17 3.18
N ALA A 193 -3.32 -3.92 2.65
CA ALA A 193 -3.46 -4.11 1.20
C ALA A 193 -3.90 -2.83 0.48
N ASN A 194 -4.76 -2.00 1.09
CA ASN A 194 -5.10 -0.69 0.56
C ASN A 194 -3.90 0.26 0.55
N ALA A 195 -3.09 0.24 1.61
CA ALA A 195 -1.86 1.02 1.66
C ALA A 195 -0.90 0.59 0.54
N ALA A 196 -0.66 -0.72 0.37
CA ALA A 196 0.21 -1.24 -0.69
C ALA A 196 -0.30 -0.88 -2.11
N ALA A 197 -1.61 -1.02 -2.36
CA ALA A 197 -2.22 -0.60 -3.62
C ALA A 197 -2.01 0.89 -3.87
N TYR A 198 -2.17 1.71 -2.83
CA TYR A 198 -1.99 3.14 -2.96
C TYR A 198 -0.52 3.52 -3.20
N ALA A 199 0.45 2.82 -2.58
CA ALA A 199 1.86 3.00 -2.88
C ALA A 199 2.18 2.75 -4.36
N SER A 200 1.72 1.64 -4.92
CA SER A 200 1.92 1.31 -6.34
C SER A 200 1.39 2.39 -7.27
N TYR A 201 0.26 3.02 -6.95
CA TYR A 201 -0.30 4.14 -7.69
C TYR A 201 0.47 5.45 -7.46
N TRP A 202 0.82 5.74 -6.19
CA TRP A 202 1.44 7.00 -5.78
C TRP A 202 2.85 7.19 -6.35
N TYR A 203 3.66 6.11 -6.32
CA TYR A 203 5.06 6.15 -6.78
C TYR A 203 5.21 5.90 -8.29
N ASP A 204 4.21 5.33 -8.95
CA ASP A 204 4.19 5.18 -10.41
C ASP A 204 3.54 6.41 -11.09
N ALA A 205 4.20 7.55 -10.94
CA ALA A 205 3.69 8.84 -11.39
C ALA A 205 3.48 8.96 -12.92
N GLN A 206 4.06 8.04 -13.71
CA GLN A 206 4.04 8.12 -15.18
C GLN A 206 2.97 7.23 -15.83
N ASN A 207 2.30 6.39 -15.04
CA ASN A 207 1.45 5.35 -15.59
C ASN A 207 -0.03 5.61 -15.32
N GLU A 208 -0.69 6.36 -16.23
CA GLU A 208 -2.16 6.49 -16.21
C GLU A 208 -2.86 5.12 -16.26
N LYS A 209 -2.18 4.07 -16.75
CA LYS A 209 -2.69 2.70 -16.78
C LYS A 209 -2.90 2.12 -15.38
N ASN A 210 -2.17 2.58 -14.36
CA ASN A 210 -2.32 2.11 -12.98
C ASN A 210 -3.47 2.76 -12.21
N SER A 211 -4.30 3.57 -12.88
CA SER A 211 -5.51 4.13 -12.26
C SER A 211 -6.57 3.07 -11.92
N ASN A 212 -6.56 1.91 -12.58
CA ASN A 212 -7.42 0.75 -12.27
C ASN A 212 -6.52 -0.44 -11.95
N LEU A 213 -6.10 -0.53 -10.69
CA LEU A 213 -5.09 -1.45 -10.20
C LEU A 213 -5.66 -2.33 -9.09
N VAL A 214 -5.24 -3.57 -9.08
CA VAL A 214 -5.40 -4.50 -7.94
C VAL A 214 -4.02 -4.82 -7.39
N TYR A 215 -3.78 -4.56 -6.12
CA TYR A 215 -2.61 -5.04 -5.41
C TYR A 215 -3.00 -6.21 -4.51
N ILE A 216 -2.34 -7.35 -4.67
CA ILE A 216 -2.56 -8.55 -3.85
C ILE A 216 -1.42 -8.67 -2.85
N VAL A 217 -1.74 -8.58 -1.57
CA VAL A 217 -0.84 -8.93 -0.47
C VAL A 217 -0.94 -10.43 -0.27
N ALA A 218 0.07 -11.16 -0.74
CA ALA A 218 0.13 -12.62 -0.66
C ALA A 218 1.22 -13.03 0.35
N GLY A 219 0.83 -13.11 1.60
CA GLY A 219 1.71 -13.41 2.73
C GLY A 219 1.10 -14.38 3.72
N GLN A 220 1.18 -14.08 5.01
CA GLN A 220 0.58 -14.89 6.07
C GLN A 220 -0.95 -15.00 5.94
N GLY A 221 -1.59 -13.97 5.38
CA GLY A 221 -2.95 -13.96 4.88
C GLY A 221 -2.97 -13.60 3.39
N ILE A 222 -4.18 -13.49 2.83
CA ILE A 222 -4.42 -13.04 1.45
C ILE A 222 -5.37 -11.84 1.49
N GLY A 223 -4.87 -10.67 1.17
CA GLY A 223 -5.66 -9.45 1.05
C GLY A 223 -5.53 -8.81 -0.33
N CYS A 224 -6.40 -7.89 -0.68
CA CYS A 224 -6.16 -7.03 -1.82
C CYS A 224 -6.64 -5.60 -1.60
N GLY A 225 -5.88 -4.65 -2.14
CA GLY A 225 -6.26 -3.26 -2.30
C GLY A 225 -6.71 -3.01 -3.74
N LEU A 226 -7.77 -2.23 -3.90
CA LEU A 226 -8.41 -1.95 -5.18
C LEU A 226 -8.38 -0.46 -5.47
N LEU A 227 -7.86 -0.10 -6.63
CA LEU A 227 -7.97 1.25 -7.17
C LEU A 227 -8.88 1.26 -8.40
N SER A 228 -9.79 2.21 -8.44
CA SER A 228 -10.60 2.52 -9.61
C SER A 228 -10.51 4.02 -9.90
N ASN A 229 -10.06 4.35 -11.11
CA ASN A 229 -9.80 5.74 -11.53
C ASN A 229 -8.90 6.50 -10.54
N GLY A 230 -7.86 5.84 -10.02
CA GLY A 230 -6.88 6.41 -9.10
C GLY A 230 -7.39 6.61 -7.66
N ARG A 231 -8.56 6.06 -7.32
CA ARG A 231 -9.16 6.14 -5.99
C ARG A 231 -9.31 4.76 -5.38
N LEU A 232 -9.00 4.63 -4.10
CA LEU A 232 -9.23 3.40 -3.36
C LEU A 232 -10.72 3.05 -3.31
N VAL A 233 -11.04 1.81 -3.60
CA VAL A 233 -12.38 1.23 -3.45
C VAL A 233 -12.48 0.69 -2.03
N GLN A 234 -13.06 1.48 -1.14
CA GLN A 234 -13.16 1.13 0.29
C GLN A 234 -14.47 0.44 0.65
N GLY A 235 -15.53 0.61 -0.16
CA GLY A 235 -16.87 0.12 0.19
C GLY A 235 -17.53 0.95 1.28
N ALA A 236 -18.68 0.47 1.78
CA ALA A 236 -19.49 1.21 2.74
C ALA A 236 -18.89 1.27 4.16
N MET A 237 -18.09 0.27 4.53
CA MET A 237 -17.49 0.09 5.87
C MET A 237 -15.96 0.16 5.85
N GLY A 238 -15.32 0.36 4.70
CA GLY A 238 -13.86 0.36 4.56
C GLY A 238 -13.23 -0.99 4.26
N ILE A 239 -14.00 -2.07 4.16
CA ILE A 239 -13.53 -3.46 4.06
C ILE A 239 -13.67 -4.06 2.65
N ALA A 240 -13.75 -3.26 1.59
CA ALA A 240 -13.69 -3.79 0.23
C ALA A 240 -12.30 -4.40 -0.03
N GLY A 241 -12.24 -5.48 -0.80
CA GLY A 241 -10.97 -6.13 -1.13
C GLY A 241 -10.64 -7.37 -0.27
N GLU A 242 -11.53 -7.84 0.58
CA GLU A 242 -11.34 -9.05 1.40
C GLU A 242 -11.42 -10.34 0.56
N ILE A 243 -10.56 -10.41 -0.49
CA ILE A 243 -10.53 -11.53 -1.44
C ILE A 243 -10.15 -12.85 -0.75
N GLY A 244 -9.30 -12.81 0.26
CA GLY A 244 -8.89 -13.97 1.03
C GLY A 244 -10.06 -14.68 1.69
N HIS A 245 -11.13 -13.95 2.00
CA HIS A 245 -12.36 -14.46 2.62
C HIS A 245 -13.47 -14.79 1.63
N THR A 246 -13.22 -14.70 0.32
CA THR A 246 -14.14 -15.23 -0.70
C THR A 246 -14.04 -16.75 -0.77
N SER A 247 -15.18 -17.43 -0.82
CA SER A 247 -15.22 -18.89 -0.92
C SER A 247 -14.83 -19.36 -2.32
N ILE A 248 -13.88 -20.27 -2.41
CA ILE A 248 -13.51 -21.00 -3.64
C ILE A 248 -14.01 -22.45 -3.60
N ASP A 249 -14.51 -22.90 -2.44
CA ASP A 249 -15.06 -24.23 -2.23
C ASP A 249 -16.12 -24.18 -1.11
N PHE A 250 -17.39 -24.22 -1.45
CA PHE A 250 -18.48 -24.12 -0.47
C PHE A 250 -18.58 -25.33 0.49
N HIS A 251 -17.91 -26.45 0.17
CA HIS A 251 -17.74 -27.59 1.06
C HIS A 251 -16.42 -27.55 1.86
N GLY A 252 -15.59 -26.56 1.60
CA GLY A 252 -14.28 -26.41 2.20
C GLY A 252 -14.28 -26.17 3.71
N PRO A 253 -13.08 -26.04 4.30
CA PRO A 253 -12.92 -25.85 5.73
C PRO A 253 -13.59 -24.58 6.24
N LYS A 254 -14.00 -24.57 7.53
CA LYS A 254 -14.54 -23.37 8.20
C LYS A 254 -13.42 -22.35 8.41
N CYS A 255 -13.67 -21.12 8.03
CA CYS A 255 -12.77 -19.99 8.28
C CYS A 255 -13.11 -19.27 9.59
N ALA A 256 -12.12 -18.61 10.20
CA ALA A 256 -12.32 -17.79 11.39
C ALA A 256 -13.30 -16.61 11.15
N CYS A 257 -13.39 -16.10 9.89
CA CYS A 257 -14.37 -15.07 9.52
C CYS A 257 -15.85 -15.55 9.53
N GLY A 258 -16.11 -16.83 9.83
CA GLY A 258 -17.43 -17.44 9.82
C GLY A 258 -17.84 -18.13 8.51
N ASN A 259 -17.19 -17.79 7.39
CA ASN A 259 -17.42 -18.39 6.07
C ASN A 259 -16.76 -19.77 5.94
N ARG A 260 -16.95 -20.44 4.78
CA ARG A 260 -16.32 -21.75 4.44
C ARG A 260 -15.57 -21.63 3.11
N GLY A 261 -14.46 -22.39 3.03
CA GLY A 261 -13.68 -22.51 1.80
C GLY A 261 -13.05 -21.21 1.33
N CYS A 262 -12.73 -20.30 2.26
CA CYS A 262 -12.06 -19.06 1.96
C CYS A 262 -10.73 -19.27 1.25
N LEU A 263 -10.43 -18.48 0.24
CA LEU A 263 -9.20 -18.56 -0.57
C LEU A 263 -7.93 -18.63 0.29
N GLU A 264 -7.86 -17.82 1.35
CA GLU A 264 -6.74 -17.77 2.28
C GLU A 264 -6.40 -19.14 2.89
N LEU A 265 -7.41 -19.98 3.16
CA LEU A 265 -7.22 -21.34 3.70
C LEU A 265 -6.59 -22.33 2.70
N TYR A 266 -6.36 -21.89 1.47
CA TYR A 266 -5.77 -22.71 0.42
C TYR A 266 -4.42 -22.21 -0.07
N CYS A 267 -4.17 -20.91 0.00
CA CYS A 267 -2.97 -20.31 -0.62
C CYS A 267 -2.21 -19.29 0.21
N SER A 268 -2.51 -19.09 1.50
CA SER A 268 -1.63 -18.28 2.35
C SER A 268 -0.29 -18.97 2.62
N LEU A 269 0.73 -18.19 2.97
CA LEU A 269 2.05 -18.72 3.36
C LEU A 269 1.95 -19.69 4.53
N LEU A 270 1.11 -19.38 5.52
CA LEU A 270 0.89 -20.26 6.69
C LEU A 270 0.34 -21.62 6.26
N VAL A 271 -0.56 -21.65 5.29
CA VAL A 271 -1.11 -22.91 4.75
C VAL A 271 -0.07 -23.68 3.99
N LEU A 272 0.74 -23.01 3.17
CA LEU A 272 1.86 -23.62 2.43
C LEU A 272 2.86 -24.27 3.40
N GLU A 273 3.33 -23.52 4.40
CA GLU A 273 4.26 -24.03 5.40
C GLU A 273 3.68 -25.23 6.17
N ASN A 274 2.41 -25.16 6.57
CA ASN A 274 1.76 -26.25 7.29
C ASN A 274 1.61 -27.51 6.44
N ARG A 275 1.27 -27.39 5.15
CA ARG A 275 1.19 -28.56 4.26
C ARG A 275 2.53 -29.23 4.09
N ILE A 276 3.61 -28.46 3.89
CA ILE A 276 4.97 -28.99 3.79
C ILE A 276 5.36 -29.71 5.08
N LYS A 277 5.14 -29.09 6.26
CA LYS A 277 5.43 -29.72 7.57
C LYS A 277 4.68 -31.04 7.75
N GLN A 278 3.41 -31.10 7.36
CA GLN A 278 2.64 -32.35 7.46
C GLN A 278 3.20 -33.46 6.58
N ARG A 279 3.62 -33.14 5.34
CA ARG A 279 4.22 -34.11 4.41
C ARG A 279 5.60 -34.59 4.90
N LEU A 280 6.42 -33.69 5.47
CA LEU A 280 7.69 -34.05 6.12
C LEU A 280 7.48 -35.01 7.31
N LEU A 281 6.48 -34.76 8.14
CA LEU A 281 6.12 -35.64 9.28
C LEU A 281 5.61 -37.02 8.80
N GLN A 282 5.07 -37.13 7.61
CA GLN A 282 4.69 -38.41 6.97
C GLN A 282 5.88 -39.13 6.35
N GLY A 283 7.10 -38.56 6.43
CA GLY A 283 8.33 -39.21 5.95
C GLY A 283 8.64 -38.91 4.48
N GLU A 284 8.00 -37.92 3.85
CA GLU A 284 8.32 -37.53 2.50
C GLU A 284 9.74 -36.96 2.40
N ALA A 285 10.47 -37.34 1.35
CA ALA A 285 11.84 -36.89 1.16
C ALA A 285 11.91 -35.43 0.71
N SER A 286 12.70 -34.62 1.40
CA SER A 286 12.98 -33.21 1.07
C SER A 286 14.32 -32.80 1.68
N CYS A 287 14.90 -31.70 1.19
CA CYS A 287 16.03 -31.06 1.86
C CYS A 287 15.59 -30.25 3.09
N LEU A 288 14.29 -30.02 3.31
CA LEU A 288 13.74 -29.31 4.44
C LEU A 288 13.61 -30.21 5.67
N THR A 289 13.75 -29.62 6.87
CA THR A 289 13.42 -30.23 8.15
C THR A 289 12.08 -29.67 8.68
N ALA A 290 11.45 -30.30 9.66
CA ALA A 290 10.14 -29.85 10.16
C ALA A 290 10.13 -28.44 10.79
N ASP A 291 11.27 -27.94 11.19
CA ASP A 291 11.52 -26.62 11.78
C ASP A 291 12.06 -25.58 10.79
N PHE A 292 11.91 -25.84 9.48
CA PHE A 292 12.38 -24.94 8.43
C PHE A 292 11.80 -23.51 8.60
N THR A 293 12.61 -22.53 8.20
CA THR A 293 12.19 -21.12 8.11
C THR A 293 11.68 -20.78 6.70
N THR A 294 11.01 -19.64 6.54
CA THR A 294 10.60 -19.12 5.22
C THR A 294 11.81 -18.98 4.27
N ARG A 295 12.98 -18.63 4.81
CA ARG A 295 14.24 -18.55 4.04
C ARG A 295 14.69 -19.92 3.54
N ASP A 296 14.60 -20.95 4.37
CA ASP A 296 14.94 -22.33 3.99
C ASP A 296 14.00 -22.84 2.91
N LEU A 297 12.72 -22.49 3.00
CA LEU A 297 11.73 -22.81 1.97
C LEU A 297 12.07 -22.13 0.62
N ALA A 298 12.42 -20.85 0.63
CA ALA A 298 12.85 -20.14 -0.57
C ALA A 298 14.08 -20.80 -1.21
N GLU A 299 15.05 -21.24 -0.39
CA GLU A 299 16.24 -21.95 -0.86
C GLU A 299 15.90 -23.32 -1.44
N ALA A 300 15.01 -24.08 -0.77
CA ALA A 300 14.56 -25.40 -1.26
C ALA A 300 13.87 -25.30 -2.63
N ILE A 301 12.97 -24.29 -2.79
CA ILE A 301 12.31 -24.02 -4.09
C ILE A 301 13.37 -23.70 -5.16
N ARG A 302 14.37 -22.87 -4.84
CA ARG A 302 15.44 -22.48 -5.78
C ARG A 302 16.32 -23.65 -6.17
N GLN A 303 16.59 -24.58 -5.25
CA GLN A 303 17.38 -25.79 -5.48
C GLN A 303 16.58 -26.88 -6.22
N GLY A 304 15.30 -26.72 -6.42
CA GLY A 304 14.43 -27.67 -7.11
C GLY A 304 13.98 -28.83 -6.24
N ASP A 305 13.86 -28.65 -4.92
CA ASP A 305 13.29 -29.66 -4.03
C ASP A 305 11.87 -30.05 -4.48
N PRO A 306 11.60 -31.33 -4.77
CA PRO A 306 10.33 -31.74 -5.36
C PRO A 306 9.12 -31.44 -4.47
N LEU A 307 9.23 -31.63 -3.15
CA LEU A 307 8.16 -31.36 -2.19
C LEU A 307 7.84 -29.87 -2.12
N ALA A 308 8.87 -29.04 -1.98
CA ALA A 308 8.72 -27.59 -1.89
C ALA A 308 8.13 -27.00 -3.18
N LEU A 309 8.61 -27.45 -4.34
CA LEU A 309 8.09 -27.02 -5.64
C LEU A 309 6.63 -27.42 -5.86
N GLU A 310 6.27 -28.67 -5.63
CA GLU A 310 4.90 -29.17 -5.80
C GLU A 310 3.90 -28.37 -4.95
N GLU A 311 4.22 -28.15 -3.67
CA GLU A 311 3.33 -27.41 -2.78
C GLU A 311 3.27 -25.92 -3.12
N TYR A 312 4.39 -25.33 -3.59
CA TYR A 312 4.40 -23.96 -4.05
C TYR A 312 3.59 -23.76 -5.34
N GLU A 313 3.73 -24.65 -6.33
CA GLU A 313 2.96 -24.63 -7.57
C GLU A 313 1.46 -24.81 -7.29
N ARG A 314 1.12 -25.73 -6.39
CA ARG A 314 -0.25 -25.92 -5.91
C ARG A 314 -0.82 -24.65 -5.26
N ASN A 315 0.00 -23.98 -4.44
CA ASN A 315 -0.36 -22.71 -3.78
C ASN A 315 -0.65 -21.62 -4.81
N CYS A 316 0.21 -21.46 -5.81
CA CYS A 316 0.02 -20.54 -6.94
C CYS A 316 -1.27 -20.85 -7.71
N GLY A 317 -1.59 -22.12 -7.91
CA GLY A 317 -2.83 -22.55 -8.58
C GLY A 317 -4.11 -22.09 -7.87
N TYR A 318 -4.14 -22.09 -6.54
CA TYR A 318 -5.25 -21.54 -5.77
C TYR A 318 -5.27 -20.00 -5.82
N LEU A 319 -4.11 -19.34 -5.74
CA LEU A 319 -4.02 -17.90 -5.88
C LEU A 319 -4.57 -17.42 -7.23
N VAL A 320 -4.30 -18.16 -8.30
CA VAL A 320 -4.85 -17.88 -9.65
C VAL A 320 -6.37 -17.91 -9.67
N VAL A 321 -7.04 -18.76 -8.88
CA VAL A 321 -8.51 -18.73 -8.78
C VAL A 321 -8.99 -17.37 -8.26
N GLY A 322 -8.36 -16.87 -7.21
CA GLY A 322 -8.65 -15.54 -6.68
C GLY A 322 -8.37 -14.41 -7.69
N ILE A 323 -7.25 -14.48 -8.39
CA ILE A 323 -6.87 -13.51 -9.44
C ILE A 323 -7.90 -13.47 -10.56
N VAL A 324 -8.34 -14.63 -11.08
CA VAL A 324 -9.36 -14.69 -12.14
C VAL A 324 -10.70 -14.12 -11.66
N ASN A 325 -11.07 -14.37 -10.39
CA ASN A 325 -12.27 -13.77 -9.80
C ASN A 325 -12.16 -12.23 -9.74
N LEU A 326 -11.02 -11.68 -9.33
CA LEU A 326 -10.76 -10.24 -9.31
C LEU A 326 -10.81 -9.63 -10.72
N ILE A 327 -10.24 -10.29 -11.72
CA ILE A 327 -10.30 -9.85 -13.12
C ILE A 327 -11.76 -9.74 -13.59
N ASN A 328 -12.56 -10.76 -13.31
CA ASN A 328 -13.96 -10.80 -13.74
C ASN A 328 -14.85 -9.78 -12.99
N GLN A 329 -14.50 -9.41 -11.75
CA GLN A 329 -15.28 -8.48 -10.93
C GLN A 329 -14.92 -7.01 -11.17
N PHE A 330 -13.61 -6.71 -11.31
CA PHE A 330 -13.10 -5.34 -11.32
C PHE A 330 -12.50 -4.91 -12.66
N ASN A 331 -12.19 -5.88 -13.55
CA ASN A 331 -11.55 -5.62 -14.85
C ASN A 331 -10.36 -4.63 -14.73
N PRO A 332 -9.35 -4.92 -13.90
CA PRO A 332 -8.22 -4.03 -13.71
C PRO A 332 -7.33 -3.98 -14.95
N SER A 333 -6.62 -2.89 -15.15
CA SER A 333 -5.54 -2.80 -16.16
C SER A 333 -4.24 -3.41 -15.66
N THR A 334 -4.03 -3.43 -14.34
CA THR A 334 -2.82 -3.96 -13.71
C THR A 334 -3.16 -4.75 -12.45
N ILE A 335 -2.48 -5.89 -12.29
CA ILE A 335 -2.45 -6.66 -11.04
C ILE A 335 -1.00 -6.73 -10.57
N VAL A 336 -0.76 -6.24 -9.37
CA VAL A 336 0.53 -6.35 -8.68
C VAL A 336 0.39 -7.39 -7.57
N ILE A 337 1.33 -8.32 -7.48
CA ILE A 337 1.37 -9.33 -6.42
C ILE A 337 2.61 -9.05 -5.59
N GLY A 338 2.44 -8.90 -4.28
CA GLY A 338 3.53 -8.63 -3.36
C GLY A 338 3.46 -9.46 -2.09
N ASP A 339 4.41 -9.20 -1.19
CA ASP A 339 4.59 -9.85 0.10
C ASP A 339 5.23 -11.25 0.01
N GLN A 340 5.32 -11.94 1.11
CA GLN A 340 6.21 -13.06 1.43
C GLN A 340 6.12 -14.25 0.45
N LEU A 341 4.95 -14.54 -0.15
CA LEU A 341 4.83 -15.59 -1.17
C LEU A 341 5.60 -15.27 -2.45
N VAL A 342 5.67 -13.98 -2.80
CA VAL A 342 6.48 -13.49 -3.93
C VAL A 342 7.96 -13.65 -3.62
N ASP A 343 8.38 -13.30 -2.39
CA ASP A 343 9.78 -13.35 -1.95
C ASP A 343 10.39 -14.77 -1.99
N LEU A 344 9.55 -15.81 -1.92
CA LEU A 344 10.00 -17.20 -2.04
C LEU A 344 10.62 -17.49 -3.41
N ALA A 345 9.95 -17.10 -4.50
CA ALA A 345 10.40 -17.34 -5.87
C ALA A 345 9.66 -16.42 -6.87
N PRO A 346 10.03 -15.12 -6.97
CA PRO A 346 9.26 -14.11 -7.70
C PRO A 346 9.08 -14.44 -9.20
N GLU A 347 10.14 -14.89 -9.88
CA GLU A 347 10.09 -15.24 -11.30
C GLU A 347 9.21 -16.48 -11.56
N LEU A 348 9.31 -17.47 -10.69
CA LEU A 348 8.49 -18.68 -10.79
C LEU A 348 7.03 -18.37 -10.55
N LEU A 349 6.69 -17.60 -9.50
CA LEU A 349 5.33 -17.17 -9.22
C LEU A 349 4.74 -16.40 -10.41
N LEU A 350 5.46 -15.41 -10.91
CA LEU A 350 4.97 -14.59 -12.02
C LEU A 350 4.72 -15.42 -13.27
N ARG A 351 5.62 -16.35 -13.60
CA ARG A 351 5.46 -17.28 -14.73
C ARG A 351 4.23 -18.15 -14.56
N LEU A 352 4.10 -18.84 -13.42
CA LEU A 352 2.97 -19.74 -13.14
C LEU A 352 1.62 -19.01 -13.15
N VAL A 353 1.56 -17.82 -12.55
CA VAL A 353 0.35 -17.01 -12.54
C VAL A 353 -0.03 -16.57 -13.95
N ARG A 354 0.92 -16.01 -14.72
CA ARG A 354 0.65 -15.53 -16.09
C ARG A 354 0.19 -16.66 -17.01
N GLU A 355 0.84 -17.81 -16.98
CA GLU A 355 0.48 -18.98 -17.79
C GLU A 355 -0.94 -19.45 -17.47
N GLN A 356 -1.24 -19.69 -16.20
CA GLN A 356 -2.54 -20.21 -15.76
C GLN A 356 -3.69 -19.21 -15.91
N VAL A 357 -3.44 -17.90 -15.71
CA VAL A 357 -4.44 -16.85 -15.93
C VAL A 357 -4.74 -16.74 -17.43
N ARG A 358 -3.71 -16.75 -18.28
CA ARG A 358 -3.88 -16.70 -19.74
C ARG A 358 -4.74 -17.84 -20.27
N GLU A 359 -4.57 -19.06 -19.75
CA GLU A 359 -5.37 -20.22 -20.14
C GLU A 359 -6.85 -20.10 -19.77
N ARG A 360 -7.17 -19.32 -18.75
CA ARG A 360 -8.53 -19.15 -18.21
C ARG A 360 -9.27 -17.91 -18.74
N LEU A 361 -8.58 -17.04 -19.49
CA LEU A 361 -9.14 -15.79 -20.02
C LEU A 361 -9.29 -15.86 -21.54
N ARG A 362 -10.24 -15.06 -22.04
CA ARG A 362 -10.33 -14.79 -23.47
C ARG A 362 -9.16 -13.88 -23.90
N PRO A 363 -8.62 -14.05 -25.11
CA PRO A 363 -7.47 -13.26 -25.60
C PRO A 363 -7.65 -11.74 -25.44
N ALA A 364 -8.81 -11.20 -25.79
CA ALA A 364 -9.10 -9.77 -25.68
C ALA A 364 -9.01 -9.20 -24.23
N ILE A 365 -9.27 -10.03 -23.21
CA ILE A 365 -9.14 -9.63 -21.81
C ILE A 365 -7.66 -9.69 -21.41
N TRP A 366 -6.97 -10.76 -21.81
CA TRP A 366 -5.56 -10.94 -21.51
C TRP A 366 -4.66 -9.87 -22.11
N GLU A 367 -4.91 -9.46 -23.36
CA GLU A 367 -4.12 -8.42 -24.06
C GLU A 367 -4.19 -7.05 -23.39
N GLY A 368 -5.27 -6.76 -22.67
CA GLY A 368 -5.46 -5.52 -21.93
C GLY A 368 -4.95 -5.53 -20.48
N LEU A 369 -4.46 -6.69 -19.99
CA LEU A 369 -4.09 -6.91 -18.59
C LEU A 369 -2.57 -6.99 -18.43
N ASN A 370 -2.03 -6.22 -17.48
CA ASN A 370 -0.67 -6.41 -16.98
C ASN A 370 -0.71 -7.16 -15.64
N ILE A 371 0.13 -8.18 -15.49
CA ILE A 371 0.35 -8.86 -14.20
C ILE A 371 1.84 -8.77 -13.89
N GLU A 372 2.17 -8.29 -12.71
CA GLU A 372 3.55 -8.12 -12.27
C GLU A 372 3.70 -8.48 -10.79
N VAL A 373 4.93 -8.70 -10.37
CA VAL A 373 5.29 -8.82 -8.95
C VAL A 373 5.86 -7.50 -8.48
N ASP A 374 5.63 -7.19 -7.22
CA ASP A 374 6.20 -6.00 -6.60
C ASP A 374 7.74 -6.10 -6.56
N GLN A 375 8.40 -5.05 -7.03
CA GLN A 375 9.86 -4.90 -7.05
C GLN A 375 10.30 -3.62 -6.34
N SER A 376 9.46 -3.07 -5.48
CA SER A 376 9.74 -1.84 -4.75
C SER A 376 10.95 -2.00 -3.84
N GLU A 377 11.79 -0.98 -3.78
CA GLU A 377 12.97 -0.94 -2.89
C GLU A 377 12.57 -0.99 -1.42
N TYR A 378 11.45 -0.36 -1.07
CA TYR A 378 10.90 -0.30 0.28
C TYR A 378 9.57 -1.05 0.32
N ASN A 379 9.24 -1.61 1.50
CA ASN A 379 7.98 -2.31 1.67
C ASN A 379 6.78 -1.41 1.30
N PRO A 380 5.94 -1.79 0.32
CA PRO A 380 4.86 -0.96 -0.20
C PRO A 380 3.78 -0.64 0.84
N ILE A 381 3.61 -1.45 1.86
CA ILE A 381 2.62 -1.22 2.92
C ILE A 381 2.99 0.02 3.75
N VAL A 382 4.24 0.10 4.24
CA VAL A 382 4.69 1.25 5.03
C VAL A 382 4.80 2.51 4.17
N MET A 383 5.23 2.36 2.92
CA MET A 383 5.29 3.47 1.96
C MET A 383 3.90 3.99 1.60
N GLY A 384 2.92 3.10 1.47
CA GLY A 384 1.54 3.45 1.19
C GLY A 384 0.85 4.13 2.37
N ALA A 385 1.12 3.70 3.60
CA ALA A 385 0.65 4.40 4.78
C ALA A 385 1.14 5.86 4.79
N ALA A 386 2.42 6.08 4.51
CA ALA A 386 2.98 7.43 4.39
C ALA A 386 2.40 8.20 3.20
N ALA A 387 2.21 7.57 2.05
CA ALA A 387 1.64 8.18 0.85
C ALA A 387 0.19 8.64 1.06
N LEU A 388 -0.63 7.85 1.77
CA LEU A 388 -2.00 8.23 2.16
C LEU A 388 -2.01 9.46 3.08
N ALA A 389 -1.10 9.51 4.06
CA ALA A 389 -0.92 10.68 4.92
C ALA A 389 -0.49 11.91 4.11
N ALA A 390 0.47 11.77 3.18
CA ALA A 390 0.90 12.85 2.30
C ALA A 390 -0.23 13.34 1.40
N GLN A 391 -1.03 12.45 0.83
CA GLN A 391 -2.17 12.81 -0.01
C GLN A 391 -3.19 13.66 0.72
N THR A 392 -3.52 13.32 1.97
CA THR A 392 -4.47 14.10 2.78
C THR A 392 -3.99 15.53 2.98
N ILE A 393 -2.69 15.73 3.21
CA ILE A 393 -2.11 17.07 3.32
C ILE A 393 -2.12 17.82 1.98
N LEU A 394 -1.81 17.12 0.88
CA LEU A 394 -1.77 17.74 -0.46
C LEU A 394 -3.17 18.08 -1.01
N GLU A 395 -4.23 17.43 -0.54
CA GLU A 395 -5.61 17.78 -0.89
C GLU A 395 -6.07 19.12 -0.30
N ASP A 396 -5.52 19.51 0.86
CA ASP A 396 -5.78 20.82 1.46
C ASP A 396 -4.58 21.31 2.31
N PRO A 397 -3.51 21.80 1.65
CA PRO A 397 -2.28 22.18 2.33
C PRO A 397 -2.41 23.37 3.30
N PHE A 398 -3.54 24.09 3.27
CA PHE A 398 -3.78 25.27 4.09
C PHE A 398 -4.58 25.00 5.36
N SER A 399 -5.10 23.77 5.51
CA SER A 399 -5.87 23.38 6.70
C SER A 399 -5.01 22.87 7.85
N TYR A 400 -3.68 22.76 7.65
CA TYR A 400 -2.75 22.13 8.60
C TYR A 400 -1.56 23.01 8.99
#